data_955b9e5b47f58e60f371692b70ff7690
#
_entry.id   955b9e5b47f58e60f371692b70ff7690
#
_cell.length_a   1.000
_cell.length_b   1.000
_cell.length_c   1.000
_cell.angle_alpha   90.00
_cell.angle_beta   90.00
_cell.angle_gamma   90.00
#
_symmetry.space_group_name_H-M   'P 1'
#
loop_
_entity.id
_entity.type
_entity.pdbx_description
1 polymer ?
#
loop_
_entity_poly.entity_id
_entity_poly.type
_entity_poly.pdbx_seq_one_letter_code
_entity_poly.pdbx_strand_id
1 'polypeptide(L)'
;MKRFCIACALILLQTLWGPLDARRFSISTNLLDYARLGTLNMDASYAASRHWSVTAGARYNPFTFREGDPDRQFQYRQQSYALGARWWLWHTWSGWWFAGKARYQEYNAGGLGDRETEEGDRVGAGLYLGYTHMLAPHLNMEFGLGFWGGMSWYTRYSCPACGVVTDQGQEYFVRPDDLMISIVYVF
;
A
#
# COMPACT_ATOMS: atom_id res chain seq x y z
N MET A 1 7.06 -31.00 0.38
CA MET A 1 7.01 -29.53 0.50
C MET A 1 5.59 -28.97 0.70
N LYS A 2 4.56 -29.36 -0.09
CA LYS A 2 3.18 -28.84 0.06
C LYS A 2 2.53 -29.14 1.43
N ARG A 3 2.80 -30.27 2.06
CA ARG A 3 2.26 -30.63 3.40
C ARG A 3 2.87 -29.82 4.54
N PHE A 4 4.10 -29.34 4.39
CA PHE A 4 4.79 -28.51 5.38
C PHE A 4 4.24 -27.06 5.40
N CYS A 5 3.92 -26.50 4.22
CA CYS A 5 3.28 -25.17 4.13
C CYS A 5 1.87 -25.15 4.72
N ILE A 6 1.10 -26.23 4.54
CA ILE A 6 -0.26 -26.33 5.11
C ILE A 6 -0.19 -26.43 6.64
N ALA A 7 0.77 -27.20 7.18
CA ALA A 7 0.96 -27.31 8.62
C ALA A 7 1.40 -25.97 9.25
N CYS A 8 2.30 -25.22 8.61
CA CYS A 8 2.70 -23.88 9.05
C CYS A 8 1.55 -22.87 8.98
N ALA A 9 0.73 -22.94 7.94
CA ALA A 9 -0.46 -22.09 7.83
C ALA A 9 -1.50 -22.43 8.90
N LEU A 10 -1.71 -23.72 9.22
CA LEU A 10 -2.63 -24.15 10.26
C LEU A 10 -2.12 -23.80 11.68
N ILE A 11 -0.81 -23.88 11.92
CA ILE A 11 -0.21 -23.44 13.20
C ILE A 11 -0.33 -21.93 13.35
N LEU A 12 -0.11 -21.15 12.30
CA LEU A 12 -0.34 -19.69 12.29
C LEU A 12 -1.82 -19.35 12.54
N LEU A 13 -2.77 -20.11 11.97
CA LEU A 13 -4.19 -19.94 12.27
C LEU A 13 -4.54 -20.28 13.73
N GLN A 14 -3.93 -21.31 14.31
CA GLN A 14 -4.21 -21.71 15.70
C GLN A 14 -3.63 -20.74 16.72
N THR A 15 -2.51 -20.08 16.43
CA THR A 15 -1.98 -19.01 17.29
C THR A 15 -2.84 -17.73 17.23
N LEU A 16 -3.68 -17.58 16.21
CA LEU A 16 -4.67 -16.51 16.11
C LEU A 16 -5.92 -16.74 16.97
N TRP A 17 -6.13 -17.95 17.50
CA TRP A 17 -7.35 -18.36 18.25
C TRP A 17 -7.09 -18.63 19.74
N GLY A 18 -5.94 -18.25 20.30
CA GLY A 18 -5.75 -18.19 21.75
C GLY A 18 -6.70 -17.16 22.39
N PRO A 19 -6.92 -17.17 23.72
CA PRO A 19 -7.70 -16.15 24.40
C PRO A 19 -7.04 -14.80 24.13
N LEU A 20 -7.58 -14.12 23.15
CA LEU A 20 -7.11 -12.84 22.61
C LEU A 20 -7.30 -11.81 23.71
N ASP A 21 -6.20 -11.48 24.33
CA ASP A 21 -6.06 -10.20 25.01
C ASP A 21 -6.50 -9.14 24.00
N ALA A 22 -7.67 -8.56 24.28
CA ALA A 22 -8.52 -7.89 23.31
C ALA A 22 -7.76 -6.88 22.44
N ARG A 23 -7.96 -6.96 21.12
CA ARG A 23 -7.67 -5.91 20.14
C ARG A 23 -6.19 -5.77 19.74
N ARG A 24 -5.53 -6.89 19.44
CA ARG A 24 -4.14 -6.85 18.96
C ARG A 24 -3.99 -6.79 17.45
N PHE A 25 -5.01 -7.15 16.70
CA PHE A 25 -4.97 -7.18 15.24
C PHE A 25 -5.95 -6.19 14.64
N SER A 26 -5.56 -5.60 13.53
CA SER A 26 -6.48 -4.85 12.68
C SER A 26 -6.22 -5.13 11.20
N ILE A 27 -7.29 -5.01 10.42
CA ILE A 27 -7.26 -4.99 8.97
C ILE A 27 -7.85 -3.66 8.53
N SER A 28 -7.23 -3.02 7.56
CA SER A 28 -7.71 -1.76 7.02
C SER A 28 -7.63 -1.70 5.51
N THR A 29 -8.48 -0.85 4.93
CA THR A 29 -8.47 -0.53 3.51
C THR A 29 -8.60 0.97 3.33
N ASN A 30 -7.81 1.55 2.43
CA ASN A 30 -7.83 2.96 2.08
C ASN A 30 -8.84 3.20 0.96
N LEU A 31 -9.86 4.00 1.23
CA LEU A 31 -10.93 4.31 0.29
C LEU A 31 -10.44 5.14 -0.91
N LEU A 32 -9.43 5.99 -0.69
CA LEU A 32 -8.90 6.84 -1.76
C LEU A 32 -8.11 6.06 -2.81
N ASP A 33 -7.54 4.91 -2.45
CA ASP A 33 -6.85 4.06 -3.43
C ASP A 33 -7.84 3.47 -4.46
N TYR A 34 -9.08 3.20 -4.06
CA TYR A 34 -10.12 2.78 -5.01
C TYR A 34 -10.47 3.89 -6.01
N ALA A 35 -10.41 5.16 -5.60
CA ALA A 35 -10.58 6.30 -6.52
C ALA A 35 -9.41 6.47 -7.49
N ARG A 36 -8.23 5.89 -7.20
CA ARG A 36 -7.08 5.82 -8.09
C ARG A 36 -7.21 4.66 -9.08
N LEU A 37 -8.15 4.79 -10.01
CA LEU A 37 -8.39 3.81 -11.08
C LEU A 37 -8.64 2.38 -10.56
N GLY A 38 -9.31 2.25 -9.41
CA GLY A 38 -9.69 0.96 -8.86
C GLY A 38 -8.56 0.19 -8.18
N THR A 39 -7.54 0.85 -7.65
CA THR A 39 -6.44 0.19 -6.94
C THR A 39 -6.95 -0.54 -5.71
N LEU A 40 -6.85 -1.86 -5.72
CA LEU A 40 -7.15 -2.71 -4.57
C LEU A 40 -6.05 -2.56 -3.53
N ASN A 41 -6.44 -2.50 -2.26
CA ASN A 41 -5.47 -2.34 -1.17
C ASN A 41 -5.95 -3.00 0.12
N MET A 42 -5.00 -3.44 0.91
CA MET A 42 -5.23 -3.97 2.25
C MET A 42 -3.98 -3.80 3.10
N ASP A 43 -4.16 -3.32 4.33
CA ASP A 43 -3.13 -3.29 5.35
C ASP A 43 -3.57 -4.17 6.53
N ALA A 44 -2.65 -4.98 7.04
CA ALA A 44 -2.80 -5.73 8.27
C ALA A 44 -1.83 -5.18 9.31
N SER A 45 -2.29 -5.02 10.56
CA SER A 45 -1.45 -4.47 11.62
C SER A 45 -1.58 -5.29 12.90
N TYR A 46 -0.47 -5.34 13.65
CA TYR A 46 -0.36 -6.01 14.94
C TYR A 46 0.12 -5.03 16.01
N ALA A 47 -0.62 -4.91 17.10
CA ALA A 47 -0.22 -4.12 18.27
C ALA A 47 0.84 -4.86 19.07
N ALA A 48 2.11 -4.49 18.89
CA ALA A 48 3.23 -5.07 19.59
C ALA A 48 3.32 -4.60 21.05
N SER A 49 2.86 -3.38 21.31
CA SER A 49 2.78 -2.80 22.65
C SER A 49 1.66 -1.74 22.71
N ARG A 50 1.49 -1.11 23.88
CA ARG A 50 0.49 -0.05 24.08
C ARG A 50 0.66 1.13 23.11
N HIS A 51 1.88 1.43 22.71
CA HIS A 51 2.23 2.59 21.85
C HIS A 51 2.80 2.20 20.49
N TRP A 52 3.00 0.92 20.21
CA TRP A 52 3.62 0.47 18.97
C TRP A 52 2.80 -0.59 18.25
N SER A 53 2.65 -0.43 16.96
CA SER A 53 2.12 -1.47 16.08
C SER A 53 3.03 -1.63 14.85
N VAL A 54 3.06 -2.86 14.34
CA VAL A 54 3.72 -3.20 13.07
C VAL A 54 2.62 -3.36 12.03
N THR A 55 2.87 -2.86 10.83
CA THR A 55 1.90 -2.87 9.72
C THR A 55 2.55 -3.47 8.49
N ALA A 56 1.87 -4.38 7.84
CA ALA A 56 2.19 -4.89 6.51
C ALA A 56 1.04 -4.57 5.57
N GLY A 57 1.34 -4.08 4.38
CA GLY A 57 0.34 -3.68 3.39
C GLY A 57 0.67 -4.14 1.99
N ALA A 58 -0.38 -4.33 1.19
CA ALA A 58 -0.29 -4.64 -0.22
C ALA A 58 -1.27 -3.79 -1.02
N ARG A 59 -0.85 -3.38 -2.22
CA ARG A 59 -1.68 -2.71 -3.22
C ARG A 59 -1.52 -3.41 -4.55
N TYR A 60 -2.63 -3.49 -5.28
CA TYR A 60 -2.66 -4.14 -6.57
C TYR A 60 -3.63 -3.44 -7.50
N ASN A 61 -3.15 -3.06 -8.67
CA ASN A 61 -3.99 -2.51 -9.75
C ASN A 61 -3.61 -3.18 -11.07
N PRO A 62 -4.43 -4.11 -11.58
CA PRO A 62 -4.18 -4.78 -12.85
C PRO A 62 -4.79 -4.06 -14.06
N PHE A 63 -5.53 -2.97 -13.87
CA PHE A 63 -6.43 -2.45 -14.89
C PHE A 63 -5.71 -1.65 -15.97
N THR A 64 -6.05 -1.99 -17.22
CA THR A 64 -5.77 -1.22 -18.43
C THR A 64 -7.11 -0.76 -18.99
N PHE A 65 -7.19 0.50 -19.37
CA PHE A 65 -8.41 1.09 -19.89
C PHE A 65 -8.28 1.39 -21.38
N ARG A 66 -9.34 1.15 -22.15
CA ARG A 66 -9.39 1.35 -23.61
C ARG A 66 -8.29 0.60 -24.36
N GLU A 67 -8.06 -0.64 -23.94
CA GLU A 67 -7.12 -1.54 -24.59
C GLU A 67 -7.44 -1.70 -26.08
N GLY A 68 -6.43 -1.61 -26.94
CA GLY A 68 -6.57 -1.72 -28.39
C GLY A 68 -6.72 -0.39 -29.14
N ASP A 69 -6.82 0.75 -28.47
CA ASP A 69 -6.75 2.07 -29.06
C ASP A 69 -5.43 2.76 -28.66
N PRO A 70 -4.39 2.76 -29.52
CA PRO A 70 -3.06 3.29 -29.17
C PRO A 70 -3.06 4.76 -28.78
N ASP A 71 -4.06 5.52 -29.22
CA ASP A 71 -4.17 6.96 -28.98
C ASP A 71 -4.94 7.29 -27.69
N ARG A 72 -5.69 6.33 -27.16
CA ARG A 72 -6.58 6.55 -26.01
C ARG A 72 -6.39 5.54 -24.88
N GLN A 73 -5.52 4.56 -25.05
CA GLN A 73 -5.19 3.61 -24.00
C GLN A 73 -4.50 4.35 -22.86
N PHE A 74 -5.00 4.14 -21.66
CA PHE A 74 -4.33 4.57 -20.45
C PHE A 74 -4.30 3.45 -19.42
N GLN A 75 -3.26 3.43 -18.61
CA GLN A 75 -3.05 2.41 -17.60
C GLN A 75 -2.35 2.97 -16.37
N TYR A 76 -2.68 2.38 -15.24
CA TYR A 76 -2.04 2.64 -13.96
C TYR A 76 -1.86 1.32 -13.23
N ARG A 77 -1.17 0.40 -13.90
CA ARG A 77 -0.91 -0.93 -13.33
C ARG A 77 0.16 -0.81 -12.27
N GLN A 78 -0.09 -1.41 -11.12
CA GLN A 78 0.89 -1.43 -10.05
C GLN A 78 0.70 -2.62 -9.13
N GLN A 79 1.82 -3.03 -8.54
CA GLN A 79 1.87 -3.97 -7.45
C GLN A 79 2.83 -3.41 -6.41
N SER A 80 2.41 -3.27 -5.15
CA SER A 80 3.30 -2.76 -4.13
C SER A 80 3.09 -3.44 -2.79
N TYR A 81 4.19 -3.55 -2.06
CA TYR A 81 4.25 -4.12 -0.73
C TYR A 81 4.93 -3.14 0.21
N ALA A 82 4.38 -2.99 1.39
CA ALA A 82 4.92 -2.10 2.41
C ALA A 82 5.00 -2.83 3.76
N LEU A 83 6.06 -2.53 4.50
CA LEU A 83 6.24 -2.97 5.87
C LEU A 83 6.67 -1.77 6.70
N GLY A 84 6.07 -1.60 7.88
CA GLY A 84 6.40 -0.46 8.71
C GLY A 84 6.00 -0.61 10.16
N ALA A 85 6.31 0.43 10.92
CA ALA A 85 5.91 0.54 12.32
C ALA A 85 5.19 1.87 12.53
N ARG A 86 4.20 1.87 13.43
CA ARG A 86 3.48 3.06 13.86
C ARG A 86 3.71 3.29 15.35
N TRP A 87 3.95 4.52 15.71
CA TRP A 87 3.99 4.98 17.08
C TRP A 87 2.75 5.82 17.39
N TRP A 88 2.06 5.48 18.47
CA TRP A 88 0.80 6.06 18.90
C TRP A 88 1.02 6.95 20.12
N LEU A 89 0.51 8.18 20.09
CA LEU A 89 0.69 9.11 21.19
C LEU A 89 0.00 8.62 22.47
N TRP A 90 -1.18 8.03 22.34
CA TRP A 90 -1.96 7.59 23.49
C TRP A 90 -1.91 6.07 23.66
N HIS A 91 -2.62 5.34 22.81
CA HIS A 91 -2.60 3.89 22.77
C HIS A 91 -2.94 3.41 21.36
N THR A 92 -2.58 2.18 21.05
CA THR A 92 -2.86 1.60 19.73
C THR A 92 -4.32 1.70 19.36
N TRP A 93 -4.57 2.00 18.11
CA TRP A 93 -5.90 2.17 17.49
C TRP A 93 -6.66 3.43 17.90
N SER A 94 -6.02 4.41 18.52
CA SER A 94 -6.69 5.64 18.96
C SER A 94 -5.83 6.89 18.85
N GLY A 95 -6.40 7.96 18.30
CA GLY A 95 -5.81 9.28 18.22
C GLY A 95 -4.67 9.42 17.23
N TRP A 96 -3.72 10.31 17.52
CA TRP A 96 -2.60 10.62 16.65
C TRP A 96 -1.56 9.51 16.63
N TRP A 97 -1.01 9.27 15.44
CA TRP A 97 0.09 8.34 15.24
C TRP A 97 1.08 8.84 14.19
N PHE A 98 2.32 8.39 14.33
CA PHE A 98 3.40 8.56 13.36
C PHE A 98 3.82 7.20 12.86
N ALA A 99 4.22 7.10 11.59
CA ALA A 99 4.69 5.85 11.03
C ALA A 99 5.90 6.03 10.13
N GLY A 100 6.76 5.01 10.15
CA GLY A 100 7.77 4.79 9.13
C GLY A 100 7.45 3.51 8.38
N LYS A 101 7.48 3.54 7.04
CA LYS A 101 7.26 2.36 6.19
C LYS A 101 8.36 2.24 5.15
N ALA A 102 8.86 1.04 4.94
CA ALA A 102 9.61 0.67 3.74
C ALA A 102 8.64 0.14 2.69
N ARG A 103 8.87 0.44 1.42
CA ARG A 103 8.00 0.03 0.31
C ARG A 103 8.81 -0.41 -0.88
N TYR A 104 8.33 -1.47 -1.53
CA TYR A 104 8.66 -1.88 -2.89
C TYR A 104 7.43 -1.71 -3.77
N GLN A 105 7.61 -1.23 -4.99
CA GLN A 105 6.55 -1.04 -5.96
C GLN A 105 7.05 -1.37 -7.36
N GLU A 106 6.34 -2.25 -8.05
CA GLU A 106 6.36 -2.39 -9.51
C GLU A 106 5.24 -1.55 -10.10
N TYR A 107 5.50 -0.86 -11.18
CA TYR A 107 4.49 -0.03 -11.82
C TYR A 107 4.64 0.02 -13.33
N ASN A 108 3.51 0.20 -14.00
CA ASN A 108 3.45 0.51 -15.42
C ASN A 108 2.29 1.49 -15.62
N ALA A 109 2.64 2.77 -15.79
CA ALA A 109 1.70 3.87 -15.86
C ALA A 109 1.93 4.70 -17.12
N GLY A 110 0.85 5.04 -17.81
CA GLY A 110 0.94 5.87 -19.02
C GLY A 110 -0.41 6.17 -19.64
N GLY A 111 -0.39 7.08 -20.60
CA GLY A 111 -1.59 7.51 -21.32
C GLY A 111 -2.50 8.46 -20.54
N LEU A 112 -2.08 8.92 -19.36
CA LEU A 112 -2.82 9.89 -18.53
C LEU A 112 -2.28 11.32 -18.81
N GLY A 113 -2.70 11.90 -19.92
CA GLY A 113 -2.29 13.26 -20.32
C GLY A 113 -1.28 13.28 -21.44
N ASP A 114 -0.21 12.49 -21.36
CA ASP A 114 0.77 12.27 -22.40
C ASP A 114 0.68 10.83 -22.93
N ARG A 115 1.14 10.61 -24.17
CA ARG A 115 1.22 9.27 -24.76
C ARG A 115 2.33 8.42 -24.15
N GLU A 116 3.26 9.04 -23.45
CA GLU A 116 4.37 8.33 -22.83
C GLU A 116 3.91 7.35 -21.76
N THR A 117 4.57 6.22 -21.71
CA THR A 117 4.36 5.19 -20.69
C THR A 117 5.66 4.91 -19.99
N GLU A 118 5.61 4.86 -18.68
CA GLU A 118 6.75 4.52 -17.83
C GLU A 118 6.46 3.25 -17.07
N GLU A 119 7.37 2.30 -17.16
CA GLU A 119 7.35 1.10 -16.31
C GLU A 119 8.65 0.98 -15.53
N GLY A 120 8.58 0.32 -14.39
CA GLY A 120 9.78 0.11 -13.58
C GLY A 120 9.48 -0.33 -12.17
N ASP A 121 10.56 -0.30 -11.39
CA ASP A 121 10.59 -0.68 -9.99
C ASP A 121 10.97 0.51 -9.12
N ARG A 122 10.36 0.61 -7.94
CA ARG A 122 10.68 1.61 -6.93
C ARG A 122 10.90 0.95 -5.59
N VAL A 123 11.97 1.34 -4.93
CA VAL A 123 12.26 0.95 -3.55
C VAL A 123 12.51 2.21 -2.73
N GLY A 124 11.92 2.28 -1.57
CA GLY A 124 12.10 3.45 -0.73
C GLY A 124 11.52 3.31 0.65
N ALA A 125 11.59 4.40 1.39
CA ALA A 125 11.01 4.54 2.71
C ALA A 125 10.19 5.83 2.81
N GLY A 126 9.22 5.84 3.71
CA GLY A 126 8.34 6.99 3.90
C GLY A 126 8.01 7.25 5.35
N LEU A 127 7.64 8.48 5.62
CA LEU A 127 7.15 8.95 6.91
C LEU A 127 5.70 9.40 6.77
N TYR A 128 4.89 9.05 7.73
CA TYR A 128 3.44 9.24 7.71
C TYR A 128 2.98 9.79 9.06
N LEU A 129 1.98 10.62 9.00
CA LEU A 129 1.26 11.17 10.14
C LEU A 129 -0.22 10.92 9.94
N GLY A 130 -0.92 10.53 10.97
CA GLY A 130 -2.38 10.35 10.87
C GLY A 130 -3.09 10.42 12.20
N TYR A 131 -4.40 10.35 12.09
CA TYR A 131 -5.33 10.37 13.21
C TYR A 131 -6.38 9.28 13.04
N THR A 132 -6.60 8.50 14.08
CA THR A 132 -7.60 7.44 14.14
C THR A 132 -8.76 7.89 15.01
N HIS A 133 -9.96 7.88 14.42
CA HIS A 133 -11.23 8.16 15.10
C HIS A 133 -12.02 6.87 15.26
N MET A 134 -12.40 6.56 16.48
CA MET A 134 -13.21 5.38 16.79
C MET A 134 -14.67 5.67 16.44
N LEU A 135 -15.24 4.89 15.52
CA LEU A 135 -16.66 4.95 15.15
C LEU A 135 -17.50 3.99 15.99
N ALA A 136 -16.95 2.81 16.27
CA ALA A 136 -17.59 1.75 17.04
C ALA A 136 -16.52 0.90 17.75
N PRO A 137 -16.88 0.01 18.67
CA PRO A 137 -15.90 -0.78 19.45
C PRO A 137 -14.87 -1.55 18.63
N HIS A 138 -15.19 -1.93 17.40
CA HIS A 138 -14.31 -2.66 16.47
C HIS A 138 -14.07 -1.92 15.15
N LEU A 139 -14.63 -0.73 14.96
CA LEU A 139 -14.59 0.00 13.71
C LEU A 139 -14.02 1.40 13.92
N ASN A 140 -12.93 1.68 13.24
CA ASN A 140 -12.28 2.98 13.25
C ASN A 140 -12.21 3.57 11.84
N MET A 141 -12.11 4.88 11.77
CA MET A 141 -11.76 5.61 10.57
C MET A 141 -10.40 6.27 10.79
N GLU A 142 -9.50 6.10 9.84
CA GLU A 142 -8.18 6.72 9.87
C GLU A 142 -8.04 7.77 8.78
N PHE A 143 -7.47 8.89 9.16
CA PHE A 143 -7.06 9.96 8.27
C PHE A 143 -5.55 10.11 8.36
N GLY A 144 -4.88 10.24 7.24
CA GLY A 144 -3.44 10.37 7.27
C GLY A 144 -2.87 10.90 5.97
N LEU A 145 -1.66 11.35 6.06
CA LEU A 145 -0.85 11.78 4.93
C LEU A 145 0.60 11.38 5.14
N GLY A 146 1.35 11.25 4.07
CA GLY A 146 2.75 10.90 4.15
C GLY A 146 3.52 11.27 2.91
N PHE A 147 4.83 11.12 3.02
CA PHE A 147 5.78 11.24 1.93
C PHE A 147 6.64 9.99 1.92
N TRP A 148 6.95 9.52 0.72
CA TRP A 148 7.94 8.48 0.55
C TRP A 148 8.92 8.83 -0.54
N GLY A 149 10.13 8.33 -0.40
CA GLY A 149 11.19 8.57 -1.34
C GLY A 149 12.17 7.41 -1.37
N GLY A 150 12.94 7.35 -2.42
CA GLY A 150 13.89 6.27 -2.63
C GLY A 150 14.48 6.31 -4.03
N MET A 151 14.73 5.14 -4.57
CA MET A 151 15.29 4.95 -5.90
C MET A 151 14.27 4.29 -6.81
N SER A 152 14.17 4.78 -8.04
CA SER A 152 13.36 4.24 -9.13
C SER A 152 14.27 3.81 -10.26
N TRP A 153 14.04 2.61 -10.79
CA TRP A 153 14.58 2.13 -12.06
C TRP A 153 13.45 2.15 -13.07
N TYR A 154 13.59 2.87 -14.15
CA TYR A 154 12.52 3.09 -15.11
C TYR A 154 12.93 2.83 -16.56
N THR A 155 11.94 2.47 -17.36
CA THR A 155 11.99 2.44 -18.80
C THR A 155 10.78 3.20 -19.34
N ARG A 156 11.02 4.19 -20.19
CA ARG A 156 9.98 4.99 -20.85
C ARG A 156 9.76 4.53 -22.27
N TYR A 157 8.52 4.52 -22.68
CA TYR A 157 8.07 4.17 -24.01
C TYR A 157 7.30 5.33 -24.62
N SER A 158 7.40 5.49 -25.94
CA SER A 158 6.71 6.55 -26.68
C SER A 158 5.19 6.44 -26.66
N CYS A 159 4.63 5.26 -26.38
CA CYS A 159 3.20 5.04 -26.18
C CYS A 159 2.95 3.70 -25.47
N PRO A 160 1.74 3.48 -24.90
CA PRO A 160 1.41 2.27 -24.15
C PRO A 160 1.48 0.96 -24.96
N ALA A 161 1.36 1.02 -26.28
CA ALA A 161 1.29 -0.15 -27.17
C ALA A 161 2.43 -0.27 -28.19
N CYS A 162 3.31 0.74 -28.31
CA CYS A 162 4.30 0.77 -29.41
C CYS A 162 5.60 0.02 -29.12
N GLY A 163 5.95 -0.22 -27.86
CA GLY A 163 7.19 -0.92 -27.50
C GLY A 163 8.49 -0.16 -27.86
N VAL A 164 8.40 1.11 -28.30
CA VAL A 164 9.58 1.91 -28.64
C VAL A 164 10.10 2.60 -27.39
N VAL A 165 11.26 2.16 -26.91
CA VAL A 165 11.95 2.76 -25.77
C VAL A 165 12.45 4.14 -26.14
N THR A 166 12.09 5.14 -25.35
CA THR A 166 12.54 6.52 -25.50
C THR A 166 13.64 6.88 -24.52
N ASP A 167 13.58 6.32 -23.30
CA ASP A 167 14.55 6.57 -22.23
C ASP A 167 14.57 5.40 -21.26
N GLN A 168 15.71 5.21 -20.59
CA GLN A 168 15.82 4.27 -19.47
C GLN A 168 16.89 4.73 -18.50
N GLY A 169 16.67 4.51 -17.21
CA GLY A 169 17.63 4.96 -16.22
C GLY A 169 17.23 4.65 -14.80
N GLN A 170 17.89 5.35 -13.92
CA GLN A 170 17.58 5.33 -12.49
C GLN A 170 17.51 6.76 -11.97
N GLU A 171 16.58 7.03 -11.07
CA GLU A 171 16.41 8.34 -10.47
C GLU A 171 16.05 8.24 -8.98
N TYR A 172 16.45 9.25 -8.22
CA TYR A 172 15.92 9.44 -6.88
C TYR A 172 14.60 10.18 -6.96
N PHE A 173 13.63 9.75 -6.16
CA PHE A 173 12.34 10.40 -6.10
C PHE A 173 11.95 10.71 -4.64
N VAL A 174 11.16 11.77 -4.48
CA VAL A 174 10.38 12.06 -3.28
C VAL A 174 8.99 12.46 -3.75
N ARG A 175 7.98 11.76 -3.27
CA ARG A 175 6.59 12.01 -3.67
C ARG A 175 5.69 12.11 -2.44
N PRO A 176 4.70 13.02 -2.43
CA PRO A 176 3.59 12.90 -1.52
C PRO A 176 2.89 11.58 -1.84
N ASP A 177 2.74 10.76 -0.83
CA ASP A 177 2.10 9.46 -0.94
C ASP A 177 1.07 9.33 0.17
N ASP A 178 0.05 8.50 -0.06
CA ASP A 178 -0.92 8.16 0.94
C ASP A 178 -1.61 9.37 1.61
N LEU A 179 -2.35 10.13 0.82
CA LEU A 179 -3.53 10.71 1.42
C LEU A 179 -4.44 9.53 1.78
N MET A 180 -4.66 9.31 3.07
CA MET A 180 -5.39 8.16 3.58
C MET A 180 -6.74 8.59 4.15
N ILE A 181 -7.79 7.92 3.69
CA ILE A 181 -9.07 7.82 4.37
C ILE A 181 -9.37 6.33 4.43
N SER A 182 -9.08 5.70 5.56
CA SER A 182 -9.14 4.25 5.70
C SER A 182 -10.21 3.82 6.68
N ILE A 183 -10.88 2.72 6.36
CA ILE A 183 -11.71 1.99 7.29
C ILE A 183 -10.85 0.90 7.91
N VAL A 184 -10.87 0.82 9.25
CA VAL A 184 -10.06 -0.10 10.04
C VAL A 184 -10.98 -0.94 10.91
N TYR A 185 -10.89 -2.25 10.76
CA TYR A 185 -11.55 -3.20 11.65
C TYR A 185 -10.53 -3.78 12.64
N VAL A 186 -10.85 -3.71 13.94
CA VAL A 186 -9.99 -4.16 15.03
C VAL A 186 -10.60 -5.39 15.69
N PHE A 187 -9.81 -6.47 15.74
CA PHE A 187 -10.23 -7.76 16.31
C PHE A 187 -9.94 -7.83 17.80
#